data_99237a777a2e155044d127947b8d78c2
#
_entry.id   99237a777a2e155044d127947b8d78c2
#
_cell.length_a   1.000
_cell.length_b   1.000
_cell.length_c   1.000
_cell.angle_alpha   90.00
_cell.angle_beta   90.00
_cell.angle_gamma   90.00
#
_symmetry.space_group_name_H-M   'P 1'
#
loop_
_entity.id
_entity.type
_entity.pdbx_description
1 polymer ?
#
loop_
_entity_poly.entity_id
_entity_poly.type
_entity_poly.pdbx_seq_one_letter_code
_entity_poly.pdbx_strand_id
1 'polypeptide(L)'
;DKYTETSWAVLQTRLADAKDALEETKQTAVDKAVEKLKTAIAQLESKDGKDEENTKYISGIYEVTVPCKPDDDEDFEEYNLTMTVTIRGDKIVAITDITGDGDSGNDRYITKAANGTSNIKGVVSQIIDKGMPEDIDTVSRATCSSNAILEGCKKVLEAAERPTDMEAE
;
A
#
# COMPACT_ATOMS: atom_id res chain seq x y z
N ASP A 1 -2.90 -3.39 28.03
CA ASP A 1 -3.08 -3.93 26.66
C ASP A 1 -3.72 -2.85 25.80
N LYS A 2 -2.90 -2.26 24.92
CA LYS A 2 -3.30 -1.10 24.06
C LYS A 2 -4.07 -1.53 22.80
N TYR A 3 -3.86 -2.75 22.33
CA TYR A 3 -4.40 -3.25 21.06
C TYR A 3 -5.41 -4.38 21.29
N THR A 4 -6.27 -4.66 20.27
CA THR A 4 -7.20 -5.78 20.32
C THR A 4 -6.44 -7.11 20.27
N GLU A 5 -6.97 -8.15 20.91
CA GLU A 5 -6.34 -9.47 20.94
C GLU A 5 -6.16 -10.04 19.53
N THR A 6 -7.14 -9.81 18.66
CA THR A 6 -7.12 -10.28 17.27
C THR A 6 -5.98 -9.64 16.46
N SER A 7 -5.88 -8.30 16.47
CA SER A 7 -4.83 -7.59 15.73
C SER A 7 -3.43 -7.89 16.29
N TRP A 8 -3.32 -8.06 17.61
CA TRP A 8 -2.07 -8.44 18.26
C TRP A 8 -1.64 -9.87 17.91
N ALA A 9 -2.57 -10.84 17.85
CA ALA A 9 -2.27 -12.21 17.45
C ALA A 9 -1.79 -12.29 15.98
N VAL A 10 -2.41 -11.50 15.08
CA VAL A 10 -1.96 -11.40 13.69
C VAL A 10 -0.53 -10.87 13.62
N LEU A 11 -0.20 -9.80 14.36
CA LEU A 11 1.16 -9.27 14.41
C LEU A 11 2.17 -10.31 14.90
N GLN A 12 1.85 -11.05 15.95
CA GLN A 12 2.76 -12.09 16.47
C GLN A 12 3.00 -13.21 15.45
N THR A 13 1.96 -13.63 14.72
CA THR A 13 2.09 -14.62 13.63
C THR A 13 3.02 -14.10 12.54
N ARG A 14 2.86 -12.86 12.08
CA ARG A 14 3.71 -12.27 11.04
C ARG A 14 5.15 -12.04 11.51
N LEU A 15 5.34 -11.79 12.80
CA LEU A 15 6.68 -11.71 13.38
C LEU A 15 7.40 -13.07 13.40
N ALA A 16 6.66 -14.15 13.66
CA ALA A 16 7.21 -15.50 13.56
C ALA A 16 7.58 -15.83 12.11
N ASP A 17 6.65 -15.61 11.15
CA ASP A 17 6.92 -15.80 9.71
C ASP A 17 8.17 -15.00 9.24
N ALA A 18 8.34 -13.78 9.74
CA ALA A 18 9.49 -12.95 9.38
C ALA A 18 10.82 -13.49 9.97
N LYS A 19 10.79 -14.06 11.17
CA LYS A 19 11.96 -14.73 11.77
C LYS A 19 12.35 -15.96 10.99
N ASP A 20 11.38 -16.80 10.60
CA ASP A 20 11.62 -18.00 9.82
C ASP A 20 12.19 -17.66 8.43
N ALA A 21 11.69 -16.58 7.80
CA ALA A 21 12.18 -16.08 6.53
C ALA A 21 13.66 -15.61 6.58
N LEU A 22 14.17 -15.17 7.73
CA LEU A 22 15.58 -14.79 7.90
C LEU A 22 16.53 -16.02 7.83
N GLU A 23 16.01 -17.21 8.11
CA GLU A 23 16.78 -18.46 7.96
C GLU A 23 16.81 -18.95 6.52
N GLU A 24 15.95 -18.42 5.65
CA GLU A 24 15.95 -18.72 4.23
C GLU A 24 17.03 -17.92 3.49
N THR A 25 17.70 -18.55 2.53
CA THR A 25 18.77 -17.91 1.74
C THR A 25 18.26 -17.03 0.60
N LYS A 26 16.94 -16.91 0.45
CA LYS A 26 16.29 -16.15 -0.63
C LYS A 26 15.86 -14.76 -0.18
N GLN A 27 16.47 -13.73 -0.72
CA GLN A 27 16.11 -12.33 -0.44
C GLN A 27 14.60 -12.05 -0.65
N THR A 28 14.01 -12.66 -1.68
CA THR A 28 12.56 -12.48 -1.96
C THR A 28 11.63 -13.00 -0.85
N ALA A 29 12.05 -14.03 -0.10
CA ALA A 29 11.29 -14.54 1.04
C ALA A 29 11.31 -13.53 2.19
N VAL A 30 12.48 -12.96 2.46
CA VAL A 30 12.68 -11.93 3.47
C VAL A 30 11.86 -10.68 3.13
N ASP A 31 11.91 -10.21 1.88
CA ASP A 31 11.19 -9.02 1.43
C ASP A 31 9.67 -9.19 1.60
N LYS A 32 9.11 -10.34 1.20
CA LYS A 32 7.70 -10.65 1.40
C LYS A 32 7.30 -10.73 2.88
N ALA A 33 8.16 -11.30 3.72
CA ALA A 33 7.89 -11.38 5.15
C ALA A 33 7.92 -10.00 5.82
N VAL A 34 8.84 -9.14 5.42
CA VAL A 34 8.92 -7.74 5.87
C VAL A 34 7.64 -6.96 5.49
N GLU A 35 7.15 -7.10 4.25
CA GLU A 35 5.91 -6.43 3.82
C GLU A 35 4.68 -6.93 4.62
N LYS A 36 4.56 -8.24 4.84
CA LYS A 36 3.49 -8.80 5.68
C LYS A 36 3.56 -8.31 7.13
N LEU A 37 4.76 -8.17 7.67
CA LEU A 37 4.95 -7.64 9.03
C LEU A 37 4.58 -6.16 9.11
N LYS A 38 4.98 -5.34 8.14
CA LYS A 38 4.57 -3.93 8.04
C LYS A 38 3.05 -3.79 8.00
N THR A 39 2.38 -4.62 7.18
CA THR A 39 0.91 -4.66 7.11
C THR A 39 0.29 -4.98 8.46
N ALA A 40 0.78 -6.01 9.15
CA ALA A 40 0.24 -6.38 10.45
C ALA A 40 0.44 -5.28 11.51
N ILE A 41 1.55 -4.54 11.45
CA ILE A 41 1.78 -3.38 12.31
C ILE A 41 0.76 -2.27 12.01
N ALA A 42 0.53 -1.98 10.73
CA ALA A 42 -0.45 -0.98 10.30
C ALA A 42 -1.90 -1.35 10.67
N GLN A 43 -2.19 -2.64 10.77
CA GLN A 43 -3.50 -3.19 11.13
C GLN A 43 -3.71 -3.36 12.65
N LEU A 44 -2.76 -2.93 13.49
CA LEU A 44 -2.96 -2.96 14.94
C LEU A 44 -4.12 -2.05 15.33
N GLU A 45 -5.17 -2.63 15.88
CA GLU A 45 -6.37 -1.92 16.34
C GLU A 45 -6.23 -1.54 17.81
N SER A 46 -6.38 -0.24 18.13
CA SER A 46 -6.44 0.23 19.52
C SER A 46 -7.75 -0.19 20.18
N LYS A 47 -7.69 -0.64 21.42
CA LYS A 47 -8.89 -0.96 22.23
C LYS A 47 -9.74 0.28 22.54
N ASP A 48 -9.16 1.45 22.49
CA ASP A 48 -9.82 2.68 22.95
C ASP A 48 -10.72 3.34 21.89
N GLY A 49 -10.70 2.89 20.65
CA GLY A 49 -11.61 3.32 19.56
C GLY A 49 -11.78 4.83 19.35
N LYS A 50 -10.97 5.66 20.02
CA LYS A 50 -11.20 7.10 20.14
C LYS A 50 -10.64 7.96 19.00
N ASP A 51 -9.89 7.35 18.06
CA ASP A 51 -9.18 8.13 17.06
C ASP A 51 -9.96 8.33 15.75
N GLU A 52 -11.22 7.84 15.65
CA GLU A 52 -11.92 7.78 14.35
C GLU A 52 -13.12 8.71 14.19
N GLU A 53 -13.65 9.32 15.27
CA GLU A 53 -14.89 10.12 15.15
C GLU A 53 -14.71 11.45 14.38
N ASN A 54 -13.48 11.92 14.19
CA ASN A 54 -13.20 13.23 13.59
C ASN A 54 -12.23 13.19 12.41
N THR A 55 -12.06 12.04 11.75
CA THR A 55 -11.20 11.89 10.59
C THR A 55 -11.96 12.10 9.29
N LYS A 56 -11.30 12.65 8.28
CA LYS A 56 -11.84 12.84 6.93
C LYS A 56 -12.12 11.50 6.25
N TYR A 57 -11.27 10.49 6.50
CA TYR A 57 -11.36 9.18 5.88
C TYR A 57 -11.78 8.10 6.88
N ILE A 58 -12.52 7.11 6.40
CA ILE A 58 -12.87 5.91 7.16
C ILE A 58 -11.63 5.02 7.20
N SER A 59 -11.11 4.73 8.38
CA SER A 59 -10.01 3.78 8.55
C SER A 59 -10.44 2.38 8.10
N GLY A 60 -9.57 1.70 7.37
CA GLY A 60 -9.89 0.38 6.82
C GLY A 60 -8.80 -0.16 5.91
N ILE A 61 -9.08 -1.34 5.39
CA ILE A 61 -8.27 -2.02 4.38
C ILE A 61 -9.09 -2.07 3.11
N TYR A 62 -8.54 -1.51 2.04
CA TYR A 62 -9.21 -1.35 0.76
C TYR A 62 -8.43 -2.07 -0.33
N GLU A 63 -9.10 -2.93 -1.08
CA GLU A 63 -8.54 -3.47 -2.32
C GLU A 63 -8.96 -2.58 -3.49
N VAL A 64 -8.04 -2.28 -4.37
CA VAL A 64 -8.28 -1.46 -5.55
C VAL A 64 -7.59 -2.04 -6.77
N THR A 65 -8.28 -1.95 -7.91
CA THR A 65 -7.74 -2.30 -9.22
C THR A 65 -7.78 -1.07 -10.11
N VAL A 66 -6.65 -0.78 -10.76
CA VAL A 66 -6.49 0.36 -11.68
C VAL A 66 -5.78 -0.09 -12.95
N PRO A 67 -6.10 0.50 -14.11
CA PRO A 67 -5.36 0.24 -15.34
C PRO A 67 -3.95 0.84 -15.27
N CYS A 68 -2.96 0.06 -15.67
CA CYS A 68 -1.61 0.53 -15.97
C CYS A 68 -1.48 0.66 -17.49
N LYS A 69 -1.46 1.89 -17.98
CA LYS A 69 -1.45 2.20 -19.40
C LYS A 69 -0.05 2.59 -19.85
N PRO A 70 0.39 2.18 -21.08
CA PRO A 70 1.58 2.72 -21.67
C PRO A 70 1.42 4.23 -21.90
N ASP A 71 2.53 4.96 -21.82
CA ASP A 71 2.65 6.32 -22.31
C ASP A 71 3.25 6.32 -23.74
N ASP A 72 3.43 7.51 -24.31
CA ASP A 72 3.91 7.66 -25.69
C ASP A 72 5.33 7.09 -25.93
N ASP A 73 6.08 6.84 -24.87
CA ASP A 73 7.47 6.37 -24.92
C ASP A 73 7.62 4.87 -24.58
N GLU A 74 6.53 4.20 -24.14
CA GLU A 74 6.57 2.81 -23.69
C GLU A 74 5.62 1.91 -24.50
N ASP A 75 6.13 0.79 -24.99
CA ASP A 75 5.40 -0.18 -25.82
C ASP A 75 5.14 -1.46 -25.00
N PHE A 76 3.99 -1.47 -24.30
CA PHE A 76 3.47 -2.66 -23.63
C PHE A 76 1.93 -2.69 -23.72
N GLU A 77 1.32 -3.87 -23.58
CA GLU A 77 -0.13 -3.99 -23.52
C GLU A 77 -0.65 -3.50 -22.18
N GLU A 78 -1.74 -2.69 -22.19
CA GLU A 78 -2.43 -2.25 -20.97
C GLU A 78 -2.81 -3.46 -20.10
N TYR A 79 -2.56 -3.36 -18.81
CA TYR A 79 -2.93 -4.37 -17.83
C TYR A 79 -3.52 -3.72 -16.57
N ASN A 80 -4.21 -4.51 -15.76
CA ASN A 80 -4.71 -4.00 -14.48
C ASN A 80 -3.69 -4.27 -13.37
N LEU A 81 -3.50 -3.27 -12.52
CA LEU A 81 -2.70 -3.37 -11.31
C LEU A 81 -3.65 -3.40 -10.11
N THR A 82 -3.59 -4.47 -9.32
CA THR A 82 -4.36 -4.64 -8.09
C THR A 82 -3.46 -4.46 -6.89
N MET A 83 -3.94 -3.78 -5.85
CA MET A 83 -3.21 -3.59 -4.60
C MET A 83 -4.14 -3.42 -3.42
N THR A 84 -3.62 -3.67 -2.22
CA THR A 84 -4.28 -3.46 -0.93
C THR A 84 -3.73 -2.20 -0.26
N VAL A 85 -4.58 -1.25 0.06
CA VAL A 85 -4.24 0.01 0.73
C VAL A 85 -4.87 0.05 2.11
N THR A 86 -4.10 0.36 3.15
CA THR A 86 -4.59 0.50 4.51
C THR A 86 -4.58 1.97 4.92
N ILE A 87 -5.74 2.46 5.35
CA ILE A 87 -5.92 3.81 5.91
C ILE A 87 -6.09 3.72 7.41
N ARG A 88 -5.42 4.60 8.15
CA ARG A 88 -5.57 4.78 9.60
C ARG A 88 -5.51 6.28 9.94
N GLY A 89 -6.53 6.76 10.64
CA GLY A 89 -6.70 8.20 10.76
C GLY A 89 -6.79 8.82 9.37
N ASP A 90 -6.20 9.94 9.13
CA ASP A 90 -6.21 10.58 7.81
C ASP A 90 -4.98 10.23 6.97
N LYS A 91 -4.41 9.01 7.12
CA LYS A 91 -3.16 8.62 6.45
C LYS A 91 -3.22 7.24 5.84
N ILE A 92 -2.57 7.08 4.72
CA ILE A 92 -2.19 5.77 4.17
C ILE A 92 -0.98 5.27 4.97
N VAL A 93 -1.13 4.11 5.61
CA VAL A 93 -0.11 3.52 6.49
C VAL A 93 0.50 2.23 5.93
N ALA A 94 -0.15 1.60 4.95
CA ALA A 94 0.41 0.47 4.22
C ALA A 94 -0.15 0.37 2.81
N ILE A 95 0.66 -0.13 1.88
CA ILE A 95 0.28 -0.53 0.52
C ILE A 95 0.95 -1.88 0.27
N THR A 96 0.17 -2.91 0.02
CA THR A 96 0.65 -4.30 -0.10
C THR A 96 -0.05 -5.05 -1.23
N ASP A 97 0.42 -6.27 -1.48
CA ASP A 97 -0.18 -7.19 -2.45
C ASP A 97 -0.30 -6.58 -3.87
N ILE A 98 0.71 -5.78 -4.26
CA ILE A 98 0.74 -5.10 -5.55
C ILE A 98 1.06 -6.13 -6.64
N THR A 99 0.10 -6.40 -7.51
CA THR A 99 0.21 -7.39 -8.60
C THR A 99 -0.38 -6.85 -9.89
N GLY A 100 0.12 -7.33 -11.02
CA GLY A 100 -0.45 -7.06 -12.33
C GLY A 100 -1.03 -8.32 -12.96
N ASP A 101 -2.09 -8.18 -13.76
CA ASP A 101 -2.71 -9.29 -14.52
C ASP A 101 -2.16 -9.42 -15.96
N GLY A 102 -1.18 -8.59 -16.32
CA GLY A 102 -0.52 -8.57 -17.61
C GLY A 102 0.63 -9.58 -17.75
N ASP A 103 1.48 -9.35 -18.74
CA ASP A 103 2.68 -10.16 -18.96
C ASP A 103 3.61 -10.10 -17.75
N SER A 104 4.19 -11.26 -17.37
CA SER A 104 5.10 -11.37 -16.22
C SER A 104 6.37 -10.50 -16.35
N GLY A 105 6.70 -10.05 -17.56
CA GLY A 105 7.76 -9.06 -17.79
C GLY A 105 7.46 -7.72 -17.12
N ASN A 106 6.19 -7.41 -16.83
CA ASN A 106 5.78 -6.19 -16.15
C ASN A 106 6.06 -6.23 -14.63
N ASP A 107 6.17 -7.41 -14.02
CA ASP A 107 6.38 -7.57 -12.57
C ASP A 107 7.63 -6.83 -12.08
N ARG A 108 8.70 -6.80 -12.89
CA ARG A 108 9.93 -6.07 -12.57
C ARG A 108 9.71 -4.56 -12.46
N TYR A 109 8.82 -4.00 -13.29
CA TYR A 109 8.51 -2.57 -13.29
C TYR A 109 7.59 -2.23 -12.12
N ILE A 110 6.62 -3.09 -11.83
CA ILE A 110 5.76 -2.98 -10.64
C ILE A 110 6.62 -3.01 -9.37
N THR A 111 7.50 -4.00 -9.25
CA THR A 111 8.43 -4.13 -8.11
C THR A 111 9.33 -2.89 -7.99
N LYS A 112 9.85 -2.40 -9.12
CA LYS A 112 10.71 -1.23 -9.16
C LYS A 112 9.95 0.04 -8.76
N ALA A 113 8.73 0.24 -9.25
CA ALA A 113 7.88 1.37 -8.88
C ALA A 113 7.58 1.34 -7.36
N ALA A 114 7.19 0.20 -6.84
CA ALA A 114 6.85 0.04 -5.44
C ALA A 114 8.04 0.26 -4.49
N ASN A 115 9.18 -0.39 -4.77
CA ASN A 115 10.32 -0.47 -3.85
C ASN A 115 11.44 0.53 -4.17
N GLY A 116 11.45 1.09 -5.40
CA GLY A 116 12.51 1.99 -5.86
C GLY A 116 13.78 1.26 -6.31
N THR A 117 14.88 1.99 -6.24
CA THR A 117 16.22 1.52 -6.57
C THR A 117 17.20 1.95 -5.47
N SER A 118 18.50 1.61 -5.59
CA SER A 118 19.53 2.08 -4.66
C SER A 118 19.60 3.61 -4.53
N ASN A 119 19.15 4.35 -5.54
CA ASN A 119 19.28 5.81 -5.60
C ASN A 119 17.93 6.55 -5.59
N ILE A 120 16.81 5.84 -5.75
CA ILE A 120 15.48 6.43 -5.84
C ILE A 120 14.56 5.66 -4.90
N LYS A 121 13.92 6.37 -3.98
CA LYS A 121 12.95 5.79 -3.06
C LYS A 121 11.69 5.35 -3.82
N GLY A 122 11.19 4.16 -3.52
CA GLY A 122 9.97 3.65 -4.15
C GLY A 122 8.73 4.46 -3.77
N VAL A 123 7.74 4.44 -4.65
CA VAL A 123 6.47 5.18 -4.49
C VAL A 123 5.78 4.79 -3.18
N VAL A 124 5.74 3.49 -2.85
CA VAL A 124 5.11 3.00 -1.61
C VAL A 124 5.73 3.65 -0.37
N SER A 125 7.07 3.64 -0.29
CA SER A 125 7.75 4.25 0.86
C SER A 125 7.53 5.75 0.95
N GLN A 126 7.50 6.45 -0.18
CA GLN A 126 7.24 7.90 -0.21
C GLN A 126 5.82 8.21 0.27
N ILE A 127 4.80 7.46 -0.20
CA ILE A 127 3.41 7.63 0.22
C ILE A 127 3.26 7.38 1.73
N ILE A 128 3.84 6.30 2.24
CA ILE A 128 3.75 5.97 3.68
C ILE A 128 4.42 7.06 4.54
N ASP A 129 5.57 7.59 4.12
CA ASP A 129 6.25 8.66 4.87
C ASP A 129 5.43 9.95 4.92
N LYS A 130 4.74 10.30 3.83
CA LYS A 130 3.88 11.48 3.74
C LYS A 130 2.48 11.21 4.30
N GLY A 131 2.05 9.96 4.28
CA GLY A 131 0.70 9.53 4.62
C GLY A 131 -0.31 9.72 3.48
N MET A 132 0.08 10.35 2.36
CA MET A 132 -0.78 10.76 1.25
C MET A 132 -0.06 10.58 -0.10
N PRO A 133 -0.82 10.40 -1.22
CA PRO A 133 -0.23 10.21 -2.55
C PRO A 133 0.10 11.50 -3.30
N GLU A 134 0.19 12.63 -2.61
CA GLU A 134 0.54 13.94 -3.19
C GLU A 134 2.05 14.18 -3.13
N ASP A 135 2.57 14.91 -4.14
CA ASP A 135 3.99 15.27 -4.27
C ASP A 135 4.95 14.07 -4.21
N ILE A 136 4.58 12.98 -4.84
CA ILE A 136 5.36 11.75 -4.90
C ILE A 136 6.11 11.69 -6.23
N ASP A 137 7.41 11.47 -6.16
CA ASP A 137 8.25 11.27 -7.33
C ASP A 137 8.06 9.87 -7.92
N THR A 138 7.83 9.80 -9.23
CA THR A 138 7.80 8.53 -9.95
C THR A 138 9.18 7.92 -10.06
N VAL A 139 9.25 6.60 -10.13
CA VAL A 139 10.52 5.89 -10.29
C VAL A 139 10.88 5.81 -11.77
N SER A 140 12.01 6.37 -12.16
CA SER A 140 12.52 6.35 -13.54
C SER A 140 12.52 4.94 -14.13
N ARG A 141 12.05 4.79 -15.37
CA ARG A 141 11.85 3.50 -16.07
C ARG A 141 10.85 2.57 -15.38
N ALA A 142 9.94 3.12 -14.61
CA ALA A 142 8.76 2.48 -14.04
C ALA A 142 7.66 3.52 -13.81
N THR A 143 7.60 4.54 -14.65
CA THR A 143 6.71 5.70 -14.53
C THR A 143 5.25 5.28 -14.60
N CYS A 144 4.89 4.45 -15.58
CA CYS A 144 3.51 3.98 -15.75
C CYS A 144 3.02 3.18 -14.52
N SER A 145 3.85 2.23 -14.03
CA SER A 145 3.53 1.48 -12.78
C SER A 145 3.48 2.40 -11.55
N SER A 146 4.36 3.42 -11.49
CA SER A 146 4.33 4.42 -10.40
C SER A 146 3.03 5.22 -10.42
N ASN A 147 2.60 5.69 -11.60
CA ASN A 147 1.35 6.42 -11.77
C ASN A 147 0.13 5.57 -11.43
N ALA A 148 0.13 4.28 -11.82
CA ALA A 148 -0.95 3.36 -11.47
C ALA A 148 -1.07 3.19 -9.95
N ILE A 149 0.04 3.03 -9.21
CA ILE A 149 0.02 2.95 -7.74
C ILE A 149 -0.55 4.25 -7.14
N LEU A 150 -0.12 5.42 -7.63
CA LEU A 150 -0.62 6.71 -7.16
C LEU A 150 -2.13 6.88 -7.43
N GLU A 151 -2.59 6.51 -8.62
CA GLU A 151 -4.01 6.56 -9.00
C GLU A 151 -4.85 5.66 -8.12
N GLY A 152 -4.40 4.44 -7.85
CA GLY A 152 -5.09 3.52 -6.96
C GLY A 152 -5.21 4.07 -5.55
N CYS A 153 -4.16 4.66 -5.00
CA CYS A 153 -4.21 5.31 -3.69
C CYS A 153 -5.23 6.46 -3.65
N LYS A 154 -5.29 7.28 -4.71
CA LYS A 154 -6.29 8.36 -4.82
C LYS A 154 -7.71 7.84 -4.85
N LYS A 155 -7.98 6.79 -5.66
CA LYS A 155 -9.29 6.15 -5.70
C LYS A 155 -9.72 5.56 -4.35
N VAL A 156 -8.77 4.99 -3.61
CA VAL A 156 -9.06 4.49 -2.26
C VAL A 156 -9.41 5.63 -1.30
N LEU A 157 -8.68 6.74 -1.34
CA LEU A 157 -8.99 7.91 -0.51
C LEU A 157 -10.37 8.49 -0.86
N GLU A 158 -10.72 8.59 -2.14
CA GLU A 158 -12.06 9.02 -2.57
C GLU A 158 -13.16 8.07 -2.06
N ALA A 159 -12.94 6.76 -2.15
CA ALA A 159 -13.89 5.76 -1.65
C ALA A 159 -14.01 5.73 -0.13
N ALA A 160 -12.94 6.10 0.58
CA ALA A 160 -12.89 6.13 2.03
C ALA A 160 -13.34 7.47 2.63
N GLU A 161 -13.59 8.50 1.81
CA GLU A 161 -14.01 9.82 2.29
C GLU A 161 -15.35 9.73 3.00
N ARG A 162 -15.42 10.29 4.22
CA ARG A 162 -16.69 10.35 4.96
C ARG A 162 -17.66 11.29 4.25
N PRO A 163 -18.94 10.92 4.16
CA PRO A 163 -19.95 11.87 3.73
C PRO A 163 -19.87 13.11 4.63
N THR A 164 -19.66 14.26 4.04
CA THR A 164 -19.87 15.53 4.75
C THR A 164 -21.34 15.56 5.10
N ASP A 165 -21.70 15.54 6.40
CA ASP A 165 -23.06 15.80 6.83
C ASP A 165 -23.44 17.16 6.23
N MET A 166 -24.30 17.12 5.21
CA MET A 166 -24.95 18.33 4.74
C MET A 166 -25.74 18.84 5.94
N GLU A 167 -25.32 20.02 6.42
CA GLU A 167 -25.97 20.73 7.51
C GLU A 167 -27.49 20.62 7.37
N ALA A 168 -28.09 20.01 8.40
CA ALA A 168 -29.55 20.03 8.54
C ALA A 168 -30.00 21.48 8.65
N GLU A 169 -30.72 21.97 7.65
CA GLU A 169 -31.51 23.19 7.75
C GLU A 169 -32.67 23.00 8.77
#